data_8753ab09e436dfba0b668a41df05d294
#
_entry.id   8753ab09e436dfba0b668a41df05d294
#
_cell.length_a   1.000
_cell.length_b   1.000
_cell.length_c   1.000
_cell.angle_alpha   90.00
_cell.angle_beta   90.00
_cell.angle_gamma   90.00
#
_symmetry.space_group_name_H-M   'P 1'
#
loop_
_entity.id
_entity.type
_entity.pdbx_description
1 polymer ?
#
loop_
_entity_poly.entity_id
_entity_poly.type
_entity_poly.pdbx_seq_one_letter_code
_entity_poly.pdbx_strand_id
1 'polypeptide(L)'
;MREGFAARQAGGPAPAFDTDRVLLAVGPETGRLINILASSLKAPNILEIGTSFGYSGIWLAEAARAPGGRLTTLELARHKSDHAREMSAKAGLADYVDFKVGDALALIAELPRGIDFVLLDLWKDLYAPCLEAFFPKLNPGAIIVADNMIRPGGEDVLRYQRAVRAKPGVASVMLPVGSGIEVSRLETGG
;
A
#
# COMPACT_ATOMS: atom_id res chain seq x y z
N MET A 1 10.23 -19.25 -6.05
CA MET A 1 9.86 -17.87 -5.71
C MET A 1 11.01 -16.86 -5.69
N ARG A 2 12.25 -17.27 -5.42
CA ARG A 2 13.44 -16.39 -5.55
C ARG A 2 13.85 -16.09 -7.00
N GLU A 3 13.48 -16.94 -7.95
CA GLU A 3 13.88 -16.81 -9.37
C GLU A 3 13.14 -15.70 -10.12
N GLY A 4 11.89 -15.38 -9.78
CA GLY A 4 11.13 -14.31 -10.43
C GLY A 4 11.64 -12.90 -10.12
N PHE A 5 12.31 -12.73 -8.98
CA PHE A 5 12.87 -11.45 -8.55
C PHE A 5 14.26 -11.19 -9.17
N ALA A 6 15.10 -12.24 -9.24
CA ALA A 6 16.41 -12.17 -9.91
C ALA A 6 16.26 -11.97 -11.44
N ALA A 7 15.20 -12.52 -12.05
CA ALA A 7 14.91 -12.35 -13.47
C ALA A 7 14.50 -10.91 -13.85
N ARG A 8 13.93 -10.13 -12.92
CA ARG A 8 13.62 -8.71 -13.14
C ARG A 8 14.84 -7.80 -13.10
N GLN A 9 15.89 -8.21 -12.42
CA GLN A 9 17.19 -7.51 -12.46
C GLN A 9 18.05 -7.95 -13.65
N ALA A 10 17.72 -9.06 -14.31
CA ALA A 10 18.61 -9.71 -15.29
C ALA A 10 18.05 -9.87 -16.71
N GLY A 11 17.14 -9.04 -17.22
CA GLY A 11 16.88 -9.18 -18.65
C GLY A 11 15.57 -8.74 -19.28
N GLY A 12 14.78 -7.89 -18.65
CA GLY A 12 13.74 -7.15 -19.37
C GLY A 12 14.32 -5.93 -20.07
N PRO A 13 13.70 -5.40 -21.15
CA PRO A 13 14.08 -4.09 -21.67
C PRO A 13 14.02 -3.08 -20.52
N ALA A 14 15.12 -2.33 -20.33
CA ALA A 14 15.15 -1.28 -19.32
C ALA A 14 13.90 -0.40 -19.51
N PRO A 15 13.16 -0.05 -18.44
CA PRO A 15 12.04 0.87 -18.56
C PRO A 15 12.55 2.15 -19.24
N ALA A 16 11.69 2.78 -20.06
CA ALA A 16 12.05 3.97 -20.84
C ALA A 16 12.60 5.14 -19.98
N PHE A 17 12.48 5.02 -18.66
CA PHE A 17 13.09 5.91 -17.65
C PHE A 17 13.42 5.11 -16.37
N ASP A 18 14.43 5.59 -15.65
CA ASP A 18 14.91 4.98 -14.42
C ASP A 18 13.88 5.18 -13.28
N THR A 19 13.00 4.19 -13.10
CA THR A 19 11.98 4.21 -12.04
C THR A 19 12.57 4.29 -10.62
N ASP A 20 13.87 3.99 -10.46
CA ASP A 20 14.54 4.08 -9.18
C ASP A 20 14.85 5.51 -8.75
N ARG A 21 14.75 6.47 -9.68
CA ARG A 21 15.01 7.89 -9.43
C ARG A 21 13.81 8.79 -9.60
N VAL A 22 12.65 8.22 -9.96
CA VAL A 22 11.44 9.00 -10.22
C VAL A 22 10.44 8.81 -9.09
N LEU A 23 9.93 9.92 -8.58
CA LEU A 23 8.80 9.92 -7.66
C LEU A 23 7.51 9.59 -8.43
N LEU A 24 7.02 8.37 -8.26
CA LEU A 24 5.71 7.94 -8.76
C LEU A 24 4.67 8.19 -7.66
N ALA A 25 4.22 9.46 -7.55
CA ALA A 25 3.28 9.83 -6.50
C ALA A 25 1.84 9.47 -6.88
N VAL A 26 1.06 9.02 -5.91
CA VAL A 26 -0.39 8.76 -6.06
C VAL A 26 -1.18 10.03 -6.42
N GLY A 27 -0.58 11.21 -6.27
CA GLY A 27 -1.19 12.52 -6.50
C GLY A 27 -2.01 13.04 -5.32
N PRO A 28 -2.32 14.36 -5.32
CA PRO A 28 -2.95 15.01 -4.16
C PRO A 28 -4.39 14.56 -3.89
N GLU A 29 -5.14 14.19 -4.92
CA GLU A 29 -6.52 13.73 -4.77
C GLU A 29 -6.58 12.36 -4.10
N THR A 30 -5.77 11.41 -4.57
CA THR A 30 -5.64 10.09 -3.93
C THR A 30 -5.06 10.24 -2.53
N GLY A 31 -4.03 11.10 -2.34
CA GLY A 31 -3.44 11.38 -1.03
C GLY A 31 -4.48 11.85 -0.01
N ARG A 32 -5.33 12.82 -0.38
CA ARG A 32 -6.42 13.29 0.49
C ARG A 32 -7.44 12.19 0.78
N LEU A 33 -7.81 11.40 -0.22
CA LEU A 33 -8.81 10.36 -0.05
C LEU A 33 -8.33 9.27 0.91
N ILE A 34 -7.09 8.77 0.75
CA ILE A 34 -6.52 7.77 1.67
C ILE A 34 -6.39 8.32 3.10
N ASN A 35 -6.03 9.59 3.25
CA ASN A 35 -5.99 10.25 4.57
C ASN A 35 -7.40 10.32 5.19
N ILE A 36 -8.43 10.78 4.45
CA ILE A 36 -9.81 10.84 4.94
C ILE A 36 -10.29 9.45 5.38
N LEU A 37 -10.06 8.42 4.56
CA LEU A 37 -10.48 7.06 4.85
C LEU A 37 -9.76 6.49 6.09
N ALA A 38 -8.44 6.66 6.17
CA ALA A 38 -7.66 6.19 7.31
C ALA A 38 -8.03 6.95 8.60
N SER A 39 -8.21 8.27 8.54
CA SER A 39 -8.61 9.12 9.66
C SER A 39 -10.04 8.85 10.15
N SER A 40 -10.88 8.21 9.33
CA SER A 40 -12.22 7.77 9.76
C SER A 40 -12.20 6.58 10.71
N LEU A 41 -11.06 5.90 10.82
CA LEU A 41 -10.84 4.76 11.70
C LEU A 41 -10.31 5.24 13.05
N LYS A 42 -10.67 4.52 14.12
CA LYS A 42 -10.20 4.83 15.46
C LYS A 42 -8.83 4.19 15.70
N ALA A 43 -7.80 5.01 15.93
CA ALA A 43 -6.43 4.54 16.20
C ALA A 43 -5.91 3.52 15.15
N PRO A 44 -5.89 3.87 13.85
CA PRO A 44 -5.69 2.90 12.79
C PRO A 44 -4.28 2.30 12.80
N ASN A 45 -4.20 0.98 12.69
CA ASN A 45 -2.99 0.25 12.33
C ASN A 45 -2.94 0.13 10.80
N ILE A 46 -2.11 0.97 10.18
CA ILE A 46 -2.04 1.16 8.74
C ILE A 46 -0.88 0.36 8.16
N LEU A 47 -1.11 -0.34 7.07
CA LEU A 47 -0.10 -1.00 6.25
C LEU A 47 -0.02 -0.33 4.88
N GLU A 48 1.14 0.22 4.53
CA GLU A 48 1.45 0.68 3.18
C GLU A 48 2.42 -0.30 2.52
N ILE A 49 2.08 -0.76 1.31
CA ILE A 49 2.89 -1.69 0.53
C ILE A 49 3.34 -0.97 -0.74
N GLY A 50 4.59 -0.50 -0.72
CA GLY A 50 5.17 0.37 -1.73
C GLY A 50 5.38 1.80 -1.21
N THR A 51 6.37 1.99 -0.33
CA THR A 51 6.72 3.31 0.25
C THR A 51 7.19 4.30 -0.80
N SER A 52 7.96 3.82 -1.80
CA SER A 52 8.67 4.68 -2.74
C SER A 52 9.43 5.81 -1.99
N PHE A 53 9.36 7.05 -2.46
CA PHE A 53 9.98 8.20 -1.80
C PHE A 53 9.11 8.84 -0.69
N GLY A 54 8.00 8.17 -0.27
CA GLY A 54 7.24 8.50 0.93
C GLY A 54 6.08 9.48 0.75
N TYR A 55 5.66 9.78 -0.49
CA TYR A 55 4.57 10.76 -0.71
C TYR A 55 3.25 10.32 -0.07
N SER A 56 2.77 9.12 -0.35
CA SER A 56 1.56 8.55 0.27
C SER A 56 1.74 8.30 1.77
N GLY A 57 2.96 7.90 2.16
CA GLY A 57 3.32 7.69 3.56
C GLY A 57 3.13 8.94 4.43
N ILE A 58 3.34 10.16 3.92
CA ILE A 58 3.06 11.40 4.66
C ILE A 58 1.56 11.55 4.96
N TRP A 59 0.69 11.30 3.97
CA TRP A 59 -0.76 11.35 4.16
C TRP A 59 -1.27 10.30 5.17
N LEU A 60 -0.71 9.11 5.10
CA LEU A 60 -1.07 8.01 6.01
C LEU A 60 -0.48 8.20 7.41
N ALA A 61 0.75 8.72 7.53
CA ALA A 61 1.37 9.02 8.82
C ALA A 61 0.62 10.12 9.56
N GLU A 62 0.06 11.10 8.84
CA GLU A 62 -0.80 12.13 9.44
C GLU A 62 -2.06 11.51 10.03
N ALA A 63 -2.72 10.59 9.33
CA ALA A 63 -3.86 9.83 9.87
C ALA A 63 -3.47 8.97 11.08
N ALA A 64 -2.24 8.41 11.09
CA ALA A 64 -1.72 7.61 12.19
C ALA A 64 -1.35 8.42 13.45
N ARG A 65 -1.41 9.76 13.42
CA ARG A 65 -1.19 10.61 14.61
C ARG A 65 -2.29 10.46 15.67
N ALA A 66 -3.44 9.88 15.33
CA ALA A 66 -4.47 9.57 16.30
C ALA A 66 -3.87 8.71 17.44
N PRO A 67 -4.26 8.94 18.72
CA PRO A 67 -3.70 8.18 19.83
C PRO A 67 -3.82 6.67 19.63
N GLY A 68 -2.67 5.98 19.60
CA GLY A 68 -2.57 4.54 19.32
C GLY A 68 -2.49 4.17 17.85
N GLY A 69 -2.58 5.12 16.91
CA GLY A 69 -2.40 4.88 15.49
C GLY A 69 -0.93 4.61 15.12
N ARG A 70 -0.70 3.82 14.07
CA ARG A 70 0.63 3.49 13.55
C ARG A 70 0.59 3.21 12.06
N LEU A 71 1.60 3.68 11.33
CA LEU A 71 1.86 3.31 9.94
C LEU A 71 3.05 2.34 9.90
N THR A 72 2.86 1.17 9.30
CA THR A 72 3.96 0.32 8.84
C THR A 72 4.05 0.43 7.33
N THR A 73 5.21 0.81 6.79
CA THR A 73 5.43 0.99 5.36
C THR A 73 6.55 0.09 4.85
N LEU A 74 6.31 -0.58 3.71
CA LEU A 74 7.18 -1.60 3.16
C LEU A 74 7.80 -1.12 1.85
N GLU A 75 9.13 -1.15 1.76
CA GLU A 75 9.88 -0.79 0.56
C GLU A 75 11.02 -1.80 0.30
N LEU A 76 11.19 -2.16 -0.96
CA LEU A 76 12.28 -3.05 -1.34
C LEU A 76 13.64 -2.31 -1.37
N ALA A 77 13.65 -1.08 -1.92
CA ALA A 77 14.83 -0.29 -2.16
C ALA A 77 15.19 0.56 -0.92
N ARG A 78 16.30 0.21 -0.27
CA ARG A 78 16.77 0.90 0.96
C ARG A 78 16.87 2.41 0.77
N HIS A 79 17.45 2.90 -0.35
CA HIS A 79 17.64 4.33 -0.58
C HIS A 79 16.31 5.11 -0.64
N LYS A 80 15.24 4.49 -1.17
CA LYS A 80 13.89 5.08 -1.18
C LYS A 80 13.31 5.16 0.22
N SER A 81 13.41 4.07 0.98
CA SER A 81 12.96 4.02 2.38
C SER A 81 13.69 5.03 3.26
N ASP A 82 15.02 5.18 3.07
CA ASP A 82 15.82 6.15 3.82
C ASP A 82 15.36 7.58 3.49
N HIS A 83 15.13 7.91 2.22
CA HIS A 83 14.58 9.19 1.80
C HIS A 83 13.17 9.43 2.39
N ALA A 84 12.29 8.44 2.33
CA ALA A 84 10.94 8.54 2.90
C ALA A 84 10.98 8.82 4.40
N ARG A 85 11.90 8.18 5.13
CA ARG A 85 12.15 8.43 6.56
C ARG A 85 12.58 9.87 6.81
N GLU A 86 13.51 10.39 5.99
CA GLU A 86 13.97 11.78 6.09
C GLU A 86 12.81 12.76 5.85
N MET A 87 11.96 12.52 4.85
CA MET A 87 10.81 13.38 4.56
C MET A 87 9.78 13.33 5.70
N SER A 88 9.51 12.13 6.26
CA SER A 88 8.65 11.98 7.43
C SER A 88 9.19 12.71 8.65
N ALA A 89 10.51 12.69 8.87
CA ALA A 89 11.15 13.45 9.96
C ALA A 89 10.99 14.96 9.77
N LYS A 90 11.21 15.46 8.55
CA LYS A 90 11.00 16.88 8.21
C LYS A 90 9.54 17.32 8.40
N ALA A 91 8.58 16.42 8.20
CA ALA A 91 7.16 16.65 8.43
C ALA A 91 6.76 16.51 9.91
N GLY A 92 7.64 16.08 10.81
CA GLY A 92 7.33 15.81 12.20
C GLY A 92 6.47 14.54 12.41
N LEU A 93 6.55 13.59 11.48
CA LEU A 93 5.69 12.39 11.45
C LEU A 93 6.45 11.08 11.65
N ALA A 94 7.79 11.10 11.74
CA ALA A 94 8.61 9.89 11.80
C ALA A 94 8.28 8.96 12.98
N ASP A 95 7.85 9.52 14.10
CA ASP A 95 7.51 8.75 15.31
C ASP A 95 6.25 7.89 15.15
N TYR A 96 5.44 8.17 14.14
CA TYR A 96 4.23 7.41 13.82
C TYR A 96 4.45 6.32 12.77
N VAL A 97 5.69 6.19 12.23
CA VAL A 97 5.98 5.33 11.08
C VAL A 97 7.04 4.28 11.43
N ASP A 98 6.73 3.03 11.09
CA ASP A 98 7.68 1.90 11.08
C ASP A 98 8.09 1.58 9.65
N PHE A 99 9.32 1.93 9.27
CA PHE A 99 9.86 1.71 7.94
C PHE A 99 10.54 0.35 7.87
N LYS A 100 10.03 -0.54 7.03
CA LYS A 100 10.59 -1.88 6.79
C LYS A 100 11.14 -2.00 5.38
N VAL A 101 12.37 -2.49 5.26
CA VAL A 101 13.05 -2.69 3.97
C VAL A 101 13.17 -4.17 3.68
N GLY A 102 12.64 -4.62 2.54
CA GLY A 102 12.69 -6.00 2.12
C GLY A 102 11.59 -6.40 1.14
N ASP A 103 11.53 -7.70 0.85
CA ASP A 103 10.46 -8.27 0.03
C ASP A 103 9.10 -8.14 0.71
N ALA A 104 8.11 -7.62 0.00
CA ALA A 104 6.79 -7.31 0.56
C ALA A 104 6.10 -8.55 1.14
N LEU A 105 6.14 -9.69 0.43
CA LEU A 105 5.48 -10.91 0.88
C LEU A 105 6.14 -11.48 2.14
N ALA A 106 7.47 -11.45 2.19
CA ALA A 106 8.22 -11.88 3.38
C ALA A 106 7.92 -10.99 4.58
N LEU A 107 7.93 -9.66 4.38
CA LEU A 107 7.62 -8.71 5.45
C LEU A 107 6.17 -8.82 5.94
N ILE A 108 5.19 -8.96 5.03
CA ILE A 108 3.79 -9.16 5.40
C ILE A 108 3.62 -10.43 6.23
N ALA A 109 4.33 -11.52 5.91
CA ALA A 109 4.24 -12.77 6.66
C ALA A 109 4.61 -12.58 8.16
N GLU A 110 5.57 -11.70 8.45
CA GLU A 110 6.06 -11.39 9.79
C GLU A 110 5.15 -10.42 10.57
N LEU A 111 4.25 -9.69 9.89
CA LEU A 111 3.37 -8.72 10.56
C LEU A 111 2.36 -9.43 11.48
N PRO A 112 2.00 -8.83 12.62
CA PRO A 112 0.92 -9.30 13.45
C PRO A 112 -0.45 -9.14 12.75
N ARG A 113 -1.48 -9.74 13.33
CA ARG A 113 -2.87 -9.44 13.00
C ARG A 113 -3.26 -8.07 13.54
N GLY A 114 -4.37 -7.52 13.04
CA GLY A 114 -4.93 -6.28 13.55
C GLY A 114 -4.72 -5.09 12.62
N ILE A 115 -4.68 -5.32 11.30
CA ILE A 115 -4.56 -4.27 10.31
C ILE A 115 -5.94 -3.66 10.03
N ASP A 116 -6.05 -2.34 10.11
CA ASP A 116 -7.28 -1.58 9.92
C ASP A 116 -7.35 -0.88 8.57
N PHE A 117 -6.20 -0.58 7.98
CA PHE A 117 -6.12 0.09 6.68
C PHE A 117 -4.94 -0.47 5.88
N VAL A 118 -5.14 -0.71 4.58
CA VAL A 118 -4.07 -1.11 3.65
C VAL A 118 -4.05 -0.18 2.45
N LEU A 119 -2.88 0.39 2.12
CA LEU A 119 -2.60 0.96 0.80
C LEU A 119 -1.73 -0.02 0.02
N LEU A 120 -2.18 -0.42 -1.17
CA LEU A 120 -1.49 -1.33 -2.07
C LEU A 120 -1.06 -0.53 -3.31
N ASP A 121 0.23 -0.18 -3.37
CA ASP A 121 0.82 0.60 -4.47
C ASP A 121 2.27 0.19 -4.76
N LEU A 122 2.42 -1.06 -5.23
CA LEU A 122 3.69 -1.62 -5.68
C LEU A 122 3.56 -2.18 -7.11
N TRP A 123 4.41 -3.10 -7.52
CA TRP A 123 4.32 -3.77 -8.82
C TRP A 123 3.03 -4.59 -8.93
N LYS A 124 2.29 -4.44 -10.02
CA LYS A 124 0.89 -4.89 -10.15
C LYS A 124 0.70 -6.41 -10.13
N ASP A 125 1.69 -7.16 -10.58
CA ASP A 125 1.71 -8.62 -10.49
C ASP A 125 1.77 -9.14 -9.04
N LEU A 126 2.21 -8.30 -8.08
CA LEU A 126 2.22 -8.63 -6.65
C LEU A 126 0.91 -8.27 -5.93
N TYR A 127 -0.03 -7.59 -6.56
CA TYR A 127 -1.28 -7.16 -5.92
C TYR A 127 -2.09 -8.35 -5.37
N ALA A 128 -2.38 -9.34 -6.21
CA ALA A 128 -3.13 -10.51 -5.76
C ALA A 128 -2.35 -11.37 -4.74
N PRO A 129 -1.04 -11.65 -4.91
CA PRO A 129 -0.25 -12.30 -3.87
C PRO A 129 -0.22 -11.56 -2.53
N CYS A 130 -0.07 -10.23 -2.54
CA CYS A 130 -0.11 -9.44 -1.31
C CYS A 130 -1.48 -9.49 -0.64
N LEU A 131 -2.58 -9.44 -1.42
CA LEU A 131 -3.94 -9.61 -0.88
C LEU A 131 -4.05 -10.92 -0.10
N GLU A 132 -3.62 -12.04 -0.66
CA GLU A 132 -3.68 -13.33 0.02
C GLU A 132 -2.85 -13.34 1.31
N ALA A 133 -1.71 -12.64 1.34
CA ALA A 133 -0.83 -12.59 2.49
C ALA A 133 -1.37 -11.73 3.63
N PHE A 134 -1.93 -10.54 3.34
CA PHE A 134 -2.40 -9.63 4.38
C PHE A 134 -3.86 -9.82 4.77
N PHE A 135 -4.72 -10.36 3.89
CA PHE A 135 -6.15 -10.49 4.14
C PHE A 135 -6.49 -11.22 5.47
N PRO A 136 -5.81 -12.33 5.83
CA PRO A 136 -6.05 -13.01 7.12
C PRO A 136 -5.65 -12.19 8.35
N LYS A 137 -4.99 -11.05 8.16
CA LYS A 137 -4.48 -10.17 9.24
C LYS A 137 -5.35 -8.94 9.44
N LEU A 138 -6.38 -8.76 8.61
CA LEU A 138 -7.30 -7.62 8.70
C LEU A 138 -8.23 -7.72 9.91
N ASN A 139 -8.52 -6.58 10.50
CA ASN A 139 -9.61 -6.43 11.45
C ASN A 139 -10.96 -6.34 10.71
N PRO A 140 -12.07 -6.76 11.35
CA PRO A 140 -13.41 -6.42 10.86
C PRO A 140 -13.54 -4.89 10.71
N GLY A 141 -14.10 -4.44 9.57
CA GLY A 141 -14.21 -3.03 9.24
C GLY A 141 -12.98 -2.44 8.54
N ALA A 142 -11.92 -3.23 8.34
CA ALA A 142 -10.72 -2.77 7.65
C ALA A 142 -11.00 -2.26 6.23
N ILE A 143 -10.25 -1.23 5.83
CA ILE A 143 -10.34 -0.62 4.50
C ILE A 143 -9.08 -0.98 3.71
N ILE A 144 -9.24 -1.37 2.45
CA ILE A 144 -8.16 -1.64 1.50
C ILE A 144 -8.30 -0.66 0.35
N VAL A 145 -7.23 0.02 0.00
CA VAL A 145 -7.13 0.87 -1.18
C VAL A 145 -6.01 0.34 -2.08
N ALA A 146 -6.33 0.04 -3.34
CA ALA A 146 -5.34 -0.32 -4.35
C ALA A 146 -5.29 0.78 -5.42
N ASP A 147 -4.10 1.31 -5.70
CA ASP A 147 -3.90 2.38 -6.69
C ASP A 147 -3.65 1.82 -8.10
N ASN A 148 -3.60 2.69 -9.11
CA ASN A 148 -3.30 2.40 -10.51
C ASN A 148 -4.26 1.41 -11.19
N MET A 149 -5.49 1.34 -10.77
CA MET A 149 -6.47 0.39 -11.31
C MET A 149 -6.90 0.71 -12.74
N ILE A 150 -6.80 1.98 -13.17
CA ILE A 150 -7.12 2.45 -14.53
C ILE A 150 -5.84 2.72 -15.32
N ARG A 151 -4.85 3.36 -14.72
CA ARG A 151 -3.56 3.73 -15.33
C ARG A 151 -2.39 3.31 -14.45
N PRO A 152 -1.47 2.46 -14.93
CA PRO A 152 -1.47 1.82 -16.24
C PRO A 152 -2.56 0.76 -16.44
N GLY A 153 -3.22 0.28 -15.38
CA GLY A 153 -4.20 -0.80 -15.49
C GLY A 153 -3.56 -2.14 -15.87
N GLY A 154 -4.30 -2.97 -16.61
CA GLY A 154 -3.79 -4.23 -17.15
C GLY A 154 -4.35 -5.47 -16.45
N GLU A 155 -3.97 -6.66 -16.91
CA GLU A 155 -4.55 -7.93 -16.45
C GLU A 155 -4.24 -8.22 -14.97
N ASP A 156 -3.08 -7.78 -14.47
CA ASP A 156 -2.71 -8.01 -13.07
C ASP A 156 -3.63 -7.27 -12.10
N VAL A 157 -3.99 -6.01 -12.39
CA VAL A 157 -4.94 -5.26 -11.57
C VAL A 157 -6.37 -5.80 -11.70
N LEU A 158 -6.76 -6.30 -12.88
CA LEU A 158 -8.05 -6.95 -13.05
C LEU A 158 -8.12 -8.28 -12.28
N ARG A 159 -7.03 -9.03 -12.23
CA ARG A 159 -6.91 -10.24 -11.40
C ARG A 159 -7.07 -9.90 -9.90
N TYR A 160 -6.39 -8.87 -9.43
CA TYR A 160 -6.56 -8.38 -8.07
C TYR A 160 -8.01 -7.95 -7.80
N GLN A 161 -8.62 -7.17 -8.70
CA GLN A 161 -10.00 -6.69 -8.53
C GLN A 161 -10.99 -7.87 -8.40
N ARG A 162 -10.86 -8.88 -9.27
CA ARG A 162 -11.67 -10.10 -9.16
C ARG A 162 -11.43 -10.82 -7.82
N ALA A 163 -10.16 -10.91 -7.39
CA ALA A 163 -9.79 -11.59 -6.16
C ALA A 163 -10.34 -10.88 -4.92
N VAL A 164 -10.21 -9.55 -4.82
CA VAL A 164 -10.68 -8.81 -3.65
C VAL A 164 -12.21 -8.80 -3.56
N ARG A 165 -12.90 -8.67 -4.71
CA ARG A 165 -14.36 -8.71 -4.78
C ARG A 165 -14.95 -10.09 -4.49
N ALA A 166 -14.15 -11.15 -4.67
CA ALA A 166 -14.56 -12.53 -4.33
C ALA A 166 -14.33 -12.89 -2.84
N LYS A 167 -13.66 -12.04 -2.06
CA LYS A 167 -13.45 -12.30 -0.63
C LYS A 167 -14.78 -12.20 0.13
N PRO A 168 -15.08 -13.19 0.99
CA PRO A 168 -16.28 -13.14 1.83
C PRO A 168 -16.31 -11.89 2.71
N GLY A 169 -17.48 -11.25 2.78
CA GLY A 169 -17.69 -10.05 3.60
C GLY A 169 -16.98 -8.80 3.08
N VAL A 170 -16.57 -8.76 1.82
CA VAL A 170 -15.93 -7.57 1.23
C VAL A 170 -16.92 -6.83 0.31
N ALA A 171 -17.19 -5.57 0.65
CA ALA A 171 -17.80 -4.61 -0.27
C ALA A 171 -16.70 -3.82 -0.98
N SER A 172 -16.80 -3.64 -2.30
CA SER A 172 -15.74 -3.01 -3.09
C SER A 172 -16.28 -2.15 -4.22
N VAL A 173 -15.61 -1.03 -4.49
CA VAL A 173 -15.96 -0.10 -5.58
C VAL A 173 -14.69 0.47 -6.21
N MET A 174 -14.69 0.57 -7.53
CA MET A 174 -13.65 1.25 -8.29
C MET A 174 -14.04 2.73 -8.48
N LEU A 175 -13.13 3.64 -8.13
CA LEU A 175 -13.31 5.09 -8.23
C LEU A 175 -12.30 5.67 -9.23
N PRO A 176 -12.73 6.60 -10.12
CA PRO A 176 -11.85 7.25 -11.09
C PRO A 176 -11.08 8.43 -10.46
N VAL A 177 -10.48 8.22 -9.28
CA VAL A 177 -9.64 9.20 -8.58
C VAL A 177 -8.18 8.94 -8.91
N GLY A 178 -7.40 9.98 -9.25
CA GLY A 178 -6.00 9.84 -9.62
C GLY A 178 -5.79 8.92 -10.81
N SER A 179 -5.05 7.84 -10.61
CA SER A 179 -4.81 6.77 -11.59
C SER A 179 -5.90 5.68 -11.62
N GLY A 180 -6.97 5.88 -10.86
CA GLY A 180 -8.02 4.89 -10.58
C GLY A 180 -7.69 4.06 -9.35
N ILE A 181 -8.60 3.98 -8.42
CA ILE A 181 -8.43 3.23 -7.18
C ILE A 181 -9.57 2.24 -6.96
N GLU A 182 -9.25 1.05 -6.45
CA GLU A 182 -10.23 0.12 -5.89
C GLU A 182 -10.28 0.33 -4.38
N VAL A 183 -11.42 0.73 -3.86
CA VAL A 183 -11.66 0.86 -2.42
C VAL A 183 -12.53 -0.30 -1.98
N SER A 184 -12.02 -1.07 -1.02
CA SER A 184 -12.70 -2.24 -0.48
C SER A 184 -12.82 -2.13 1.03
N ARG A 185 -13.92 -2.62 1.60
CA ARG A 185 -14.12 -2.69 3.04
C ARG A 185 -14.51 -4.10 3.45
N LEU A 186 -13.82 -4.63 4.44
CA LEU A 186 -14.22 -5.87 5.11
C LEU A 186 -15.37 -5.53 6.09
N GLU A 187 -16.51 -6.19 5.93
CA GLU A 187 -17.66 -5.97 6.79
C GLU A 187 -17.34 -6.34 8.25
N THR A 188 -17.93 -5.59 9.17
CA THR A 188 -17.95 -6.00 10.57
C THR A 188 -18.94 -7.15 10.69
N GLY A 189 -18.48 -8.34 11.07
CA GLY A 189 -19.37 -9.45 11.31
C GLY A 189 -20.54 -9.03 12.20
N GLY A 190 -21.76 -9.31 11.74
CA GLY A 190 -22.98 -9.06 12.49
C GLY A 190 -23.07 -9.92 13.75
#